data_2dde5fa3004ee7e9377b0fd9685caa76
#
_entry.id   2dde5fa3004ee7e9377b0fd9685caa76
#
_cell.length_a   1.000
_cell.length_b   1.000
_cell.length_c   1.000
_cell.angle_alpha   90.00
_cell.angle_beta   90.00
_cell.angle_gamma   90.00
#
_symmetry.space_group_name_H-M   'P 1'
#
loop_
_entity.id
_entity.type
_entity.pdbx_description
1 polymer ?
#
loop_
_entity_poly.entity_id
_entity_poly.type
_entity_poly.pdbx_seq_one_letter_code
_entity_poly.pdbx_strand_id
1 'polypeptide(L)'
;MNPWPLLMRTVSQGGNKGRLSVFLFHRVLSEPDPLVNWDPDAVTFNELMGWVKLCFNVLPLDQAVRRLSERSLPPRAASITFDDGYADNFQIARPILESHGLTATFFIATGYLNGGTMWNDRVIEAIRHCRTSNLDLSSIGLGIHDLSTVASVRHSISEILRSIKHLQPSQRDKSVSNILAITETNPRSDLMMTSDQVIAMRQAGMQIGAHTVNHPILANLESKAACDEVADSKCFLEDLLKERIGLFAYPNGKPDLDYRMSDVETIRELGFDAAVTTAWGVADDTTDPMQIPRFTPWDRTRFRFGARLFQMHLRSKAHHSGQKASR
;
A
#
# COMPACT_ATOMS: atom_id res chain seq x y z
N MET A 1 -2.38 32.62 -4.82
CA MET A 1 -2.61 31.62 -5.90
C MET A 1 -1.72 30.41 -5.64
N ASN A 2 -2.20 29.19 -5.81
CA ASN A 2 -1.37 27.98 -5.59
C ASN A 2 -0.52 27.72 -6.84
N PRO A 3 0.83 27.73 -6.78
CA PRO A 3 1.69 27.55 -7.95
C PRO A 3 1.79 26.09 -8.44
N TRP A 4 1.46 25.11 -7.56
CA TRP A 4 1.72 23.69 -7.83
C TRP A 4 1.00 23.12 -9.04
N PRO A 5 -0.28 23.43 -9.32
CA PRO A 5 -0.94 22.92 -10.52
C PRO A 5 -0.26 23.38 -11.82
N LEU A 6 0.30 24.58 -11.83
CA LEU A 6 1.05 25.09 -12.98
C LEU A 6 2.42 24.44 -13.10
N LEU A 7 3.15 24.33 -12.00
CA LEU A 7 4.44 23.65 -11.96
C LEU A 7 4.34 22.17 -12.32
N MET A 8 3.32 21.47 -11.83
CA MET A 8 3.09 20.07 -12.19
C MET A 8 2.84 19.88 -13.70
N ARG A 9 2.23 20.83 -14.39
CA ARG A 9 2.07 20.78 -15.86
C ARG A 9 3.40 20.71 -16.60
N THR A 10 4.45 21.32 -16.09
CA THR A 10 5.78 21.35 -16.75
C THR A 10 6.53 20.03 -16.60
N VAL A 11 6.30 19.30 -15.53
CA VAL A 11 7.02 18.04 -15.19
C VAL A 11 6.20 16.78 -15.45
N SER A 12 4.87 16.86 -15.39
CA SER A 12 3.92 15.78 -15.66
C SER A 12 3.11 16.10 -16.92
N GLN A 13 3.77 15.94 -18.06
CA GLN A 13 3.19 16.14 -19.38
C GLN A 13 2.29 14.95 -19.75
N GLY A 14 1.42 15.13 -20.74
CA GLY A 14 0.59 14.06 -21.31
C GLY A 14 1.13 13.52 -22.64
N GLY A 15 0.40 12.58 -23.23
CA GLY A 15 0.73 11.97 -24.52
C GLY A 15 2.06 11.21 -24.50
N ASN A 16 2.88 11.35 -25.52
CA ASN A 16 4.17 10.66 -25.68
C ASN A 16 5.21 10.93 -24.57
N LYS A 17 4.99 11.93 -23.72
CA LYS A 17 5.80 12.25 -22.54
C LYS A 17 4.98 12.06 -21.27
N GLY A 18 3.92 11.28 -21.36
CA GLY A 18 3.00 11.03 -20.28
C GLY A 18 3.70 10.39 -19.09
N ARG A 19 3.36 10.86 -17.88
CA ARG A 19 3.86 10.35 -16.63
C ARG A 19 2.71 10.08 -15.68
N LEU A 20 2.75 8.92 -15.05
CA LEU A 20 1.75 8.48 -14.09
C LEU A 20 2.33 8.51 -12.69
N SER A 21 1.72 9.30 -11.81
CA SER A 21 1.96 9.27 -10.36
C SER A 21 0.97 8.32 -9.71
N VAL A 22 1.43 7.32 -8.97
CA VAL A 22 0.55 6.41 -8.23
C VAL A 22 0.76 6.61 -6.74
N PHE A 23 -0.29 7.05 -6.04
CA PHE A 23 -0.26 7.27 -4.60
C PHE A 23 -0.56 5.99 -3.84
N LEU A 24 0.23 5.72 -2.80
CA LEU A 24 0.08 4.56 -1.92
C LEU A 24 -0.41 5.01 -0.54
N PHE A 25 -1.48 4.38 -0.08
CA PHE A 25 -2.00 4.44 1.28
C PHE A 25 -2.25 3.00 1.79
N HIS A 26 -2.41 2.85 3.11
CA HIS A 26 -2.88 1.61 3.73
C HIS A 26 -4.15 1.90 4.53
N ARG A 27 -4.08 2.83 5.46
CA ARG A 27 -5.18 3.16 6.37
C ARG A 27 -5.55 4.64 6.32
N VAL A 28 -6.80 4.92 6.74
CA VAL A 28 -7.25 6.26 7.12
C VAL A 28 -7.93 6.14 8.47
N LEU A 29 -7.29 6.66 9.51
CA LEU A 29 -7.79 6.53 10.86
C LEU A 29 -8.90 7.54 11.12
N SER A 30 -9.86 7.21 12.02
CA SER A 30 -10.92 8.17 12.42
C SER A 30 -10.34 9.39 13.14
N GLU A 31 -9.30 9.16 13.95
CA GLU A 31 -8.59 10.15 14.74
C GLU A 31 -7.09 9.86 14.73
N PRO A 32 -6.22 10.86 15.01
CA PRO A 32 -4.79 10.64 15.10
C PRO A 32 -4.44 9.60 16.16
N ASP A 33 -3.70 8.56 15.76
CA ASP A 33 -3.19 7.55 16.70
C ASP A 33 -1.73 7.87 17.05
N PRO A 34 -1.42 8.13 18.34
CA PRO A 34 -0.06 8.43 18.75
C PRO A 34 0.93 7.27 18.57
N LEU A 35 0.47 6.03 18.46
CA LEU A 35 1.34 4.84 18.25
C LEU A 35 1.57 4.54 16.75
N VAL A 36 0.59 4.86 15.90
CA VAL A 36 0.58 4.55 14.46
C VAL A 36 0.52 5.87 13.66
N ASN A 37 1.53 6.71 13.83
CA ASN A 37 1.55 8.08 13.31
C ASN A 37 1.99 8.20 11.83
N TRP A 38 2.18 7.09 11.15
CA TRP A 38 2.50 7.04 9.71
C TRP A 38 1.26 7.01 8.81
N ASP A 39 0.10 6.62 9.34
CA ASP A 39 -1.17 6.69 8.62
C ASP A 39 -1.86 8.04 8.85
N PRO A 40 -2.53 8.61 7.84
CA PRO A 40 -3.30 9.82 8.01
C PRO A 40 -4.61 9.54 8.77
N ASP A 41 -5.05 10.51 9.55
CA ASP A 41 -6.43 10.57 10.03
C ASP A 41 -7.38 11.12 8.96
N ALA A 42 -8.69 11.06 9.21
CA ALA A 42 -9.74 11.50 8.31
C ALA A 42 -9.57 12.96 7.87
N VAL A 43 -9.17 13.86 8.79
CA VAL A 43 -8.97 15.29 8.49
C VAL A 43 -7.78 15.47 7.55
N THR A 44 -6.65 14.87 7.91
CA THR A 44 -5.42 14.91 7.10
C THR A 44 -5.64 14.30 5.71
N PHE A 45 -6.32 13.15 5.65
CA PHE A 45 -6.63 12.51 4.39
C PHE A 45 -7.55 13.35 3.50
N ASN A 46 -8.60 13.97 4.07
CA ASN A 46 -9.48 14.86 3.34
C ASN A 46 -8.73 16.06 2.74
N GLU A 47 -7.81 16.67 3.49
CA GLU A 47 -6.96 17.74 2.97
C GLU A 47 -6.04 17.24 1.83
N LEU A 48 -5.43 16.07 2.00
CA LEU A 48 -4.59 15.44 0.96
C LEU A 48 -5.38 15.22 -0.33
N MET A 49 -6.61 14.70 -0.24
CA MET A 49 -7.47 14.48 -1.41
C MET A 49 -7.84 15.80 -2.11
N GLY A 50 -8.06 16.87 -1.36
CA GLY A 50 -8.20 18.21 -1.91
C GLY A 50 -6.96 18.68 -2.68
N TRP A 51 -5.74 18.39 -2.20
CA TRP A 51 -4.51 18.75 -2.89
C TRP A 51 -4.27 17.86 -4.12
N VAL A 52 -4.56 16.57 -4.03
CA VAL A 52 -4.47 15.63 -5.16
C VAL A 52 -5.41 16.07 -6.28
N LYS A 53 -6.69 16.32 -5.98
CA LYS A 53 -7.69 16.79 -6.95
C LYS A 53 -7.27 18.09 -7.63
N LEU A 54 -6.64 19.01 -6.90
CA LEU A 54 -6.19 20.28 -7.44
C LEU A 54 -5.00 20.12 -8.39
N CYS A 55 -4.06 19.21 -8.05
CA CYS A 55 -2.80 19.08 -8.77
C CYS A 55 -2.84 18.06 -9.91
N PHE A 56 -3.75 17.09 -9.88
CA PHE A 56 -3.75 15.94 -10.77
C PHE A 56 -5.09 15.69 -11.46
N ASN A 57 -5.04 15.02 -12.60
CA ASN A 57 -6.14 14.33 -13.23
C ASN A 57 -6.13 12.88 -12.76
N VAL A 58 -6.95 12.56 -11.75
CA VAL A 58 -7.00 11.23 -11.15
C VAL A 58 -7.80 10.30 -12.06
N LEU A 59 -7.23 9.13 -12.35
CA LEU A 59 -7.78 8.08 -13.19
C LEU A 59 -7.84 6.76 -12.41
N PRO A 60 -8.79 5.87 -12.70
CA PRO A 60 -8.69 4.47 -12.33
C PRO A 60 -7.36 3.88 -12.81
N LEU A 61 -6.72 3.02 -11.98
CA LEU A 61 -5.36 2.55 -12.25
C LEU A 61 -5.27 1.75 -13.55
N ASP A 62 -6.24 0.89 -13.84
CA ASP A 62 -6.32 0.12 -15.09
C ASP A 62 -6.34 1.03 -16.34
N GLN A 63 -7.16 2.10 -16.29
CA GLN A 63 -7.23 3.08 -17.36
C GLN A 63 -5.93 3.87 -17.47
N ALA A 64 -5.31 4.23 -16.35
CA ALA A 64 -4.07 4.99 -16.32
C ALA A 64 -2.92 4.17 -16.94
N VAL A 65 -2.79 2.88 -16.58
CA VAL A 65 -1.77 1.99 -17.14
C VAL A 65 -2.00 1.76 -18.65
N ARG A 66 -3.24 1.45 -19.06
CA ARG A 66 -3.56 1.32 -20.47
C ARG A 66 -3.21 2.59 -21.26
N ARG A 67 -3.62 3.77 -20.78
CA ARG A 67 -3.31 5.04 -21.44
C ARG A 67 -1.82 5.37 -21.44
N LEU A 68 -1.07 4.88 -20.45
CA LEU A 68 0.37 5.01 -20.40
C LEU A 68 1.01 4.23 -21.56
N SER A 69 0.62 2.97 -21.74
CA SER A 69 1.10 2.12 -22.86
C SER A 69 0.69 2.65 -24.24
N GLU A 70 -0.51 3.20 -24.35
CA GLU A 70 -1.04 3.84 -25.56
C GLU A 70 -0.47 5.25 -25.81
N ARG A 71 0.37 5.78 -24.91
CA ARG A 71 0.89 7.15 -24.95
C ARG A 71 -0.21 8.22 -25.02
N SER A 72 -1.35 7.95 -24.38
CA SER A 72 -2.56 8.80 -24.40
C SER A 72 -2.93 9.37 -23.01
N LEU A 73 -2.01 9.32 -22.03
CA LEU A 73 -2.23 9.90 -20.70
C LEU A 73 -2.55 11.40 -20.80
N PRO A 74 -3.51 11.89 -20.01
CA PRO A 74 -3.67 13.33 -19.84
C PRO A 74 -2.46 13.92 -19.09
N PRO A 75 -2.18 15.22 -19.21
CA PRO A 75 -1.18 15.85 -18.36
C PRO A 75 -1.60 15.73 -16.89
N ARG A 76 -0.59 15.61 -16.00
CA ARG A 76 -0.81 15.45 -14.56
C ARG A 76 -1.67 14.22 -14.22
N ALA A 77 -1.45 13.09 -14.91
CA ALA A 77 -2.14 11.84 -14.61
C ALA A 77 -1.71 11.29 -13.25
N ALA A 78 -2.67 10.83 -12.46
CA ALA A 78 -2.42 10.13 -11.22
C ALA A 78 -3.46 9.04 -10.96
N SER A 79 -3.10 8.07 -10.10
CA SER A 79 -4.01 7.09 -9.52
C SER A 79 -3.80 7.02 -8.02
N ILE A 80 -4.84 6.67 -7.28
CA ILE A 80 -4.82 6.50 -5.83
C ILE A 80 -4.96 5.01 -5.53
N THR A 81 -4.12 4.48 -4.65
CA THR A 81 -4.15 3.06 -4.28
C THR A 81 -4.09 2.89 -2.78
N PHE A 82 -4.76 1.84 -2.30
CA PHE A 82 -4.74 1.37 -0.92
C PHE A 82 -4.35 -0.10 -0.90
N ASP A 83 -3.52 -0.49 0.06
CA ASP A 83 -3.14 -1.88 0.26
C ASP A 83 -3.84 -2.48 1.49
N ASP A 84 -3.76 -3.81 1.62
CA ASP A 84 -4.18 -4.67 2.73
C ASP A 84 -5.69 -4.94 2.82
N GLY A 85 -6.55 -3.96 2.61
CA GLY A 85 -8.00 -4.15 2.71
C GLY A 85 -8.56 -3.87 4.11
N TYR A 86 -8.06 -2.84 4.79
CA TYR A 86 -8.56 -2.42 6.10
C TYR A 86 -10.00 -1.90 6.06
N ALA A 87 -10.77 -2.12 7.13
CA ALA A 87 -12.16 -1.69 7.26
C ALA A 87 -12.34 -0.17 7.18
N ASP A 88 -11.35 0.60 7.65
CA ASP A 88 -11.36 2.06 7.54
C ASP A 88 -11.28 2.56 6.09
N ASN A 89 -10.80 1.74 5.16
CA ASN A 89 -10.87 2.07 3.73
C ASN A 89 -12.33 2.19 3.26
N PHE A 90 -13.21 1.31 3.70
CA PHE A 90 -14.64 1.37 3.41
C PHE A 90 -15.35 2.44 4.23
N GLN A 91 -15.05 2.51 5.54
CA GLN A 91 -15.80 3.32 6.50
C GLN A 91 -15.42 4.81 6.42
N ILE A 92 -14.15 5.12 6.11
CA ILE A 92 -13.59 6.47 6.20
C ILE A 92 -13.03 6.95 4.86
N ALA A 93 -12.12 6.18 4.24
CA ALA A 93 -11.46 6.63 3.00
C ALA A 93 -12.46 6.78 1.84
N ARG A 94 -13.36 5.81 1.64
CA ARG A 94 -14.34 5.83 0.56
C ARG A 94 -15.25 7.06 0.59
N PRO A 95 -15.94 7.40 1.69
CA PRO A 95 -16.78 8.60 1.74
C PRO A 95 -16.02 9.89 1.44
N ILE A 96 -14.77 10.00 1.90
CA ILE A 96 -13.92 11.15 1.60
C ILE A 96 -13.59 11.20 0.10
N LEU A 97 -13.17 10.09 -0.51
CA LEU A 97 -12.92 10.01 -1.95
C LEU A 97 -14.15 10.41 -2.76
N GLU A 98 -15.32 9.86 -2.43
CA GLU A 98 -16.61 10.17 -3.07
C GLU A 98 -16.94 11.67 -2.97
N SER A 99 -16.73 12.30 -1.81
CA SER A 99 -16.98 13.74 -1.60
C SER A 99 -16.11 14.64 -2.49
N HIS A 100 -14.92 14.15 -2.87
CA HIS A 100 -14.05 14.83 -3.82
C HIS A 100 -14.31 14.43 -5.28
N GLY A 101 -15.19 13.46 -5.56
CA GLY A 101 -15.40 12.87 -6.87
C GLY A 101 -14.16 12.14 -7.39
N LEU A 102 -13.43 11.49 -6.48
CA LEU A 102 -12.21 10.72 -6.77
C LEU A 102 -12.50 9.22 -6.69
N THR A 103 -11.76 8.44 -7.47
CA THR A 103 -11.74 6.97 -7.39
C THR A 103 -10.38 6.50 -6.91
N ALA A 104 -10.34 5.27 -6.39
CA ALA A 104 -9.11 4.60 -5.97
C ALA A 104 -9.16 3.10 -6.28
N THR A 105 -8.00 2.45 -6.23
CA THR A 105 -7.85 0.99 -6.30
C THR A 105 -7.49 0.45 -4.93
N PHE A 106 -8.20 -0.58 -4.47
CA PHE A 106 -7.99 -1.23 -3.18
C PHE A 106 -7.47 -2.65 -3.43
N PHE A 107 -6.26 -2.91 -2.98
CA PHE A 107 -5.60 -4.20 -3.07
C PHE A 107 -5.86 -5.01 -1.80
N ILE A 108 -6.50 -6.16 -1.94
CA ILE A 108 -7.08 -6.92 -0.85
C ILE A 108 -6.23 -8.16 -0.52
N ALA A 109 -5.74 -8.24 0.71
CA ALA A 109 -5.16 -9.45 1.29
C ALA A 109 -6.30 -10.36 1.77
N THR A 110 -6.70 -11.30 0.92
CA THR A 110 -8.00 -11.99 1.01
C THR A 110 -8.16 -12.88 2.23
N GLY A 111 -7.08 -13.44 2.77
CA GLY A 111 -7.11 -14.30 3.97
C GLY A 111 -7.43 -13.55 5.27
N TYR A 112 -7.42 -12.22 5.25
CA TYR A 112 -7.75 -11.41 6.43
C TYR A 112 -9.17 -10.85 6.43
N LEU A 113 -9.91 -11.03 5.35
CA LEU A 113 -11.31 -10.62 5.31
C LEU A 113 -12.15 -11.35 6.37
N ASN A 114 -13.29 -10.74 6.74
CA ASN A 114 -14.30 -11.36 7.63
C ASN A 114 -13.78 -11.69 9.05
N GLY A 115 -12.96 -10.81 9.62
CA GLY A 115 -12.53 -10.93 11.00
C GLY A 115 -11.08 -11.37 11.21
N GLY A 116 -10.30 -11.45 10.12
CA GLY A 116 -8.85 -11.64 10.20
C GLY A 116 -8.13 -10.41 10.78
N THR A 117 -6.89 -10.58 11.16
CA THR A 117 -6.01 -9.50 11.64
C THR A 117 -4.60 -9.75 11.17
N MET A 118 -4.00 -8.77 10.53
CA MET A 118 -2.64 -8.89 10.02
C MET A 118 -1.62 -9.04 11.17
N TRP A 119 -0.52 -9.72 10.90
CA TRP A 119 0.47 -10.03 11.93
C TRP A 119 1.07 -8.78 12.61
N ASN A 120 1.29 -7.70 11.84
CA ASN A 120 1.76 -6.41 12.35
C ASN A 120 0.76 -5.75 13.31
N ASP A 121 -0.52 -5.79 12.97
CA ASP A 121 -1.58 -5.26 13.85
C ASP A 121 -1.70 -6.06 15.15
N ARG A 122 -1.55 -7.39 15.07
CA ARG A 122 -1.54 -8.25 16.26
C ARG A 122 -0.42 -7.85 17.22
N VAL A 123 0.77 -7.51 16.72
CA VAL A 123 1.89 -7.02 17.54
C VAL A 123 1.58 -5.62 18.08
N ILE A 124 1.09 -4.70 17.26
CA ILE A 124 0.75 -3.33 17.68
C ILE A 124 -0.30 -3.37 18.80
N GLU A 125 -1.36 -4.14 18.63
CA GLU A 125 -2.44 -4.27 19.60
C GLU A 125 -1.96 -4.98 20.89
N ALA A 126 -1.08 -5.97 20.79
CA ALA A 126 -0.46 -6.60 21.95
C ALA A 126 0.31 -5.59 22.80
N ILE A 127 1.12 -4.75 22.17
CA ILE A 127 1.90 -3.73 22.86
C ILE A 127 1.00 -2.60 23.38
N ARG A 128 -0.01 -2.18 22.62
CA ARG A 128 -0.98 -1.15 22.99
C ARG A 128 -1.72 -1.49 24.29
N HIS A 129 -2.10 -2.75 24.45
CA HIS A 129 -2.86 -3.23 25.61
C HIS A 129 -2.01 -3.84 26.72
N CYS A 130 -0.67 -3.86 26.55
CA CYS A 130 0.23 -4.34 27.57
C CYS A 130 0.13 -3.46 28.83
N ARG A 131 -0.05 -4.11 29.98
CA ARG A 131 -0.29 -3.43 31.27
C ARG A 131 0.98 -3.08 32.03
N THR A 132 2.13 -3.53 31.56
CA THR A 132 3.43 -3.31 32.23
C THR A 132 4.20 -2.20 31.51
N SER A 133 4.98 -1.43 32.26
CA SER A 133 5.89 -0.43 31.69
C SER A 133 7.16 -1.04 31.08
N ASN A 134 7.43 -2.32 31.34
CA ASN A 134 8.52 -3.09 30.74
C ASN A 134 7.98 -4.42 30.25
N LEU A 135 8.12 -4.68 28.95
CA LEU A 135 7.73 -5.93 28.32
C LEU A 135 8.97 -6.81 28.08
N ASP A 136 9.06 -7.91 28.82
CA ASP A 136 10.15 -8.87 28.66
C ASP A 136 9.77 -9.96 27.66
N LEU A 137 10.41 -9.91 26.49
CA LEU A 137 10.31 -10.89 25.40
C LEU A 137 11.60 -11.71 25.23
N SER A 138 12.49 -11.72 26.24
CA SER A 138 13.78 -12.43 26.18
C SER A 138 13.61 -13.93 25.99
N SER A 139 12.54 -14.52 26.52
CA SER A 139 12.22 -15.95 26.36
C SER A 139 11.97 -16.38 24.92
N ILE A 140 11.66 -15.43 24.03
CA ILE A 140 11.45 -15.63 22.59
C ILE A 140 12.50 -14.91 21.73
N GLY A 141 13.59 -14.43 22.36
CA GLY A 141 14.73 -13.82 21.67
C GLY A 141 14.52 -12.38 21.20
N LEU A 142 13.49 -11.70 21.68
CA LEU A 142 13.17 -10.32 21.26
C LEU A 142 13.59 -9.27 22.29
N GLY A 143 14.16 -9.67 23.46
CA GLY A 143 14.70 -8.74 24.45
C GLY A 143 13.66 -8.09 25.36
N ILE A 144 14.06 -6.99 26.02
CA ILE A 144 13.22 -6.24 26.94
C ILE A 144 12.90 -4.87 26.32
N HIS A 145 11.64 -4.47 26.39
CA HIS A 145 11.12 -3.27 25.75
C HIS A 145 10.53 -2.31 26.80
N ASP A 146 10.97 -1.05 26.77
CA ASP A 146 10.38 0.01 27.58
C ASP A 146 9.06 0.49 26.96
N LEU A 147 7.99 0.48 27.76
CA LEU A 147 6.67 0.94 27.40
C LEU A 147 6.20 2.13 28.26
N SER A 148 7.10 2.83 28.93
CA SER A 148 6.77 3.90 29.88
C SER A 148 6.29 5.21 29.22
N THR A 149 6.66 5.44 27.96
CA THR A 149 6.29 6.65 27.20
C THR A 149 5.79 6.30 25.79
N VAL A 150 4.99 7.18 25.19
CA VAL A 150 4.56 7.02 23.78
C VAL A 150 5.74 6.86 22.82
N ALA A 151 6.85 7.54 23.10
CA ALA A 151 8.05 7.46 22.26
C ALA A 151 8.72 6.09 22.38
N SER A 152 8.88 5.56 23.60
CA SER A 152 9.44 4.24 23.82
C SER A 152 8.53 3.13 23.30
N VAL A 153 7.21 3.26 23.47
CA VAL A 153 6.24 2.31 22.86
C VAL A 153 6.38 2.25 21.35
N ARG A 154 6.44 3.41 20.64
CA ARG A 154 6.68 3.43 19.18
C ARG A 154 8.00 2.79 18.78
N HIS A 155 9.06 3.05 19.55
CA HIS A 155 10.36 2.45 19.32
C HIS A 155 10.30 0.93 19.44
N SER A 156 9.68 0.42 20.50
CA SER A 156 9.49 -1.01 20.76
C SER A 156 8.67 -1.69 19.68
N ILE A 157 7.55 -1.08 19.24
CA ILE A 157 6.76 -1.57 18.11
C ILE A 157 7.63 -1.68 16.87
N SER A 158 8.35 -0.62 16.50
CA SER A 158 9.20 -0.58 15.31
C SER A 158 10.32 -1.63 15.35
N GLU A 159 10.93 -1.83 16.51
CA GLU A 159 12.00 -2.78 16.72
C GLU A 159 11.51 -4.22 16.60
N ILE A 160 10.42 -4.56 17.29
CA ILE A 160 9.81 -5.89 17.25
C ILE A 160 9.35 -6.22 15.82
N LEU A 161 8.60 -5.34 15.16
CA LEU A 161 8.15 -5.54 13.79
C LEU A 161 9.32 -5.78 12.83
N ARG A 162 10.41 -5.01 12.95
CA ARG A 162 11.61 -5.16 12.13
C ARG A 162 12.31 -6.51 12.35
N SER A 163 12.36 -6.96 13.59
CA SER A 163 13.04 -8.22 13.96
C SER A 163 12.33 -9.45 13.41
N ILE A 164 10.99 -9.43 13.29
CA ILE A 164 10.21 -10.60 12.86
C ILE A 164 9.71 -10.51 11.41
N LYS A 165 9.81 -9.34 10.76
CA LYS A 165 9.28 -9.09 9.42
C LYS A 165 9.75 -10.11 8.39
N HIS A 166 11.05 -10.42 8.36
CA HIS A 166 11.69 -11.27 7.35
C HIS A 166 11.82 -12.74 7.77
N LEU A 167 11.23 -13.13 8.91
CA LEU A 167 11.13 -14.53 9.28
C LEU A 167 10.24 -15.29 8.30
N GLN A 168 10.45 -16.60 8.20
CA GLN A 168 9.51 -17.48 7.50
C GLN A 168 8.11 -17.34 8.11
N PRO A 169 7.02 -17.39 7.31
CA PRO A 169 5.65 -17.13 7.81
C PRO A 169 5.30 -17.90 9.08
N SER A 170 5.59 -19.20 9.14
CA SER A 170 5.32 -20.03 10.32
C SER A 170 6.10 -19.61 11.57
N GLN A 171 7.36 -19.18 11.41
CA GLN A 171 8.19 -18.67 12.52
C GLN A 171 7.66 -17.31 13.00
N ARG A 172 7.27 -16.42 12.06
CA ARG A 172 6.67 -15.13 12.38
C ARG A 172 5.37 -15.31 13.14
N ASP A 173 4.48 -16.19 12.69
CA ASP A 173 3.20 -16.47 13.35
C ASP A 173 3.40 -17.04 14.76
N LYS A 174 4.39 -17.90 14.96
CA LYS A 174 4.78 -18.40 16.28
C LYS A 174 5.26 -17.27 17.19
N SER A 175 6.12 -16.37 16.68
CA SER A 175 6.60 -15.20 17.44
C SER A 175 5.44 -14.28 17.85
N VAL A 176 4.53 -13.97 16.91
CA VAL A 176 3.34 -13.16 17.17
C VAL A 176 2.43 -13.82 18.20
N SER A 177 2.20 -15.13 18.10
CA SER A 177 1.38 -15.88 19.07
C SER A 177 1.98 -15.88 20.48
N ASN A 178 3.31 -15.99 20.56
CA ASN A 178 4.01 -15.88 21.84
C ASN A 178 3.89 -14.46 22.44
N ILE A 179 4.03 -13.41 21.63
CA ILE A 179 3.84 -12.02 22.08
C ILE A 179 2.44 -11.83 22.65
N LEU A 180 1.41 -12.29 21.94
CA LEU A 180 0.01 -12.23 22.40
C LEU A 180 -0.20 -12.96 23.73
N ALA A 181 0.41 -14.14 23.89
CA ALA A 181 0.34 -14.93 25.11
C ALA A 181 1.02 -14.21 26.30
N ILE A 182 2.22 -13.63 26.08
CA ILE A 182 2.96 -12.89 27.12
C ILE A 182 2.20 -11.62 27.53
N THR A 183 1.57 -10.93 26.59
CA THR A 183 0.81 -9.70 26.86
C THR A 183 -0.63 -9.94 27.28
N GLU A 184 -1.08 -11.19 27.29
CA GLU A 184 -2.47 -11.59 27.57
C GLU A 184 -3.49 -10.85 26.70
N THR A 185 -3.14 -10.57 25.44
CA THR A 185 -3.95 -9.77 24.53
C THR A 185 -4.67 -10.64 23.50
N ASN A 186 -5.95 -10.35 23.29
CA ASN A 186 -6.71 -10.90 22.17
C ASN A 186 -6.69 -9.93 20.97
N PRO A 187 -6.35 -10.39 19.77
CA PRO A 187 -6.37 -9.54 18.58
C PRO A 187 -7.78 -9.01 18.29
N ARG A 188 -7.87 -7.81 17.77
CA ARG A 188 -9.12 -7.24 17.23
C ARG A 188 -9.53 -8.00 15.97
N SER A 189 -10.84 -8.22 15.79
CA SER A 189 -11.42 -8.89 14.62
C SER A 189 -12.14 -7.94 13.66
N ASP A 190 -12.09 -6.63 13.92
CA ASP A 190 -12.85 -5.60 13.19
C ASP A 190 -11.96 -4.66 12.36
N LEU A 191 -10.67 -4.98 12.23
CA LEU A 191 -9.71 -4.12 11.52
C LEU A 191 -9.79 -4.26 10.00
N MET A 192 -10.21 -5.43 9.50
CA MET A 192 -10.24 -5.72 8.06
C MET A 192 -11.65 -5.68 7.52
N MET A 193 -11.79 -5.40 6.22
CA MET A 193 -13.09 -5.41 5.55
C MET A 193 -13.75 -6.78 5.59
N THR A 194 -15.07 -6.78 5.50
CA THR A 194 -15.85 -7.98 5.16
C THR A 194 -15.96 -8.13 3.65
N SER A 195 -16.27 -9.34 3.18
CA SER A 195 -16.58 -9.60 1.78
C SER A 195 -17.70 -8.71 1.25
N ASP A 196 -18.73 -8.43 2.05
CA ASP A 196 -19.82 -7.53 1.69
C ASP A 196 -19.34 -6.09 1.50
N GLN A 197 -18.40 -5.64 2.35
CA GLN A 197 -17.79 -4.32 2.20
C GLN A 197 -16.94 -4.22 0.92
N VAL A 198 -16.21 -5.27 0.53
CA VAL A 198 -15.48 -5.32 -0.75
C VAL A 198 -16.44 -5.22 -1.94
N ILE A 199 -17.56 -5.96 -1.90
CA ILE A 199 -18.61 -5.85 -2.93
C ILE A 199 -19.19 -4.42 -2.98
N ALA A 200 -19.48 -3.82 -1.83
CA ALA A 200 -20.02 -2.47 -1.76
C ALA A 200 -19.00 -1.41 -2.25
N MET A 201 -17.70 -1.60 -2.00
CA MET A 201 -16.62 -0.76 -2.58
C MET A 201 -16.67 -0.80 -4.11
N ARG A 202 -16.77 -2.02 -4.68
CA ARG A 202 -16.83 -2.19 -6.13
C ARG A 202 -18.08 -1.55 -6.74
N GLN A 203 -19.24 -1.72 -6.10
CA GLN A 203 -20.50 -1.10 -6.52
C GLN A 203 -20.47 0.42 -6.44
N ALA A 204 -19.70 0.99 -5.51
CA ALA A 204 -19.45 2.43 -5.40
C ALA A 204 -18.45 2.97 -6.45
N GLY A 205 -18.02 2.16 -7.42
CA GLY A 205 -17.11 2.57 -8.49
C GLY A 205 -15.62 2.55 -8.14
N MET A 206 -15.26 2.01 -6.98
CA MET A 206 -13.86 1.79 -6.62
C MET A 206 -13.33 0.55 -7.35
N GLN A 207 -12.02 0.52 -7.64
CA GLN A 207 -11.38 -0.65 -8.22
C GLN A 207 -10.90 -1.61 -7.13
N ILE A 208 -10.96 -2.90 -7.39
CA ILE A 208 -10.41 -3.94 -6.52
C ILE A 208 -9.27 -4.64 -7.25
N GLY A 209 -8.19 -4.90 -6.53
CA GLY A 209 -7.03 -5.66 -6.98
C GLY A 209 -6.63 -6.71 -5.95
N ALA A 210 -5.78 -7.66 -6.35
CA ALA A 210 -5.29 -8.72 -5.48
C ALA A 210 -4.02 -8.29 -4.73
N HIS A 211 -3.86 -8.81 -3.49
CA HIS A 211 -2.70 -8.56 -2.63
C HIS A 211 -2.26 -9.83 -1.88
N THR A 212 -2.30 -10.97 -2.57
CA THR A 212 -2.10 -12.31 -2.02
C THR A 212 -3.19 -12.73 -1.02
N VAL A 213 -3.10 -13.96 -0.50
CA VAL A 213 -4.01 -14.45 0.55
C VAL A 213 -3.52 -13.96 1.92
N ASN A 214 -2.29 -14.32 2.31
CA ASN A 214 -1.76 -14.13 3.66
C ASN A 214 -0.70 -13.02 3.77
N HIS A 215 -0.56 -12.17 2.76
CA HIS A 215 0.39 -11.06 2.71
C HIS A 215 1.83 -11.48 3.04
N PRO A 216 2.37 -12.57 2.44
CA PRO A 216 3.75 -12.95 2.66
C PRO A 216 4.71 -12.08 1.85
N ILE A 217 5.97 -12.01 2.26
CA ILE A 217 7.07 -11.58 1.39
C ILE A 217 7.30 -12.70 0.37
N LEU A 218 6.95 -12.49 -0.90
CA LEU A 218 7.01 -13.53 -1.93
C LEU A 218 8.43 -14.12 -2.08
N ALA A 219 9.46 -13.26 -1.98
CA ALA A 219 10.85 -13.68 -2.03
C ALA A 219 11.25 -14.71 -0.94
N ASN A 220 10.50 -14.81 0.15
CA ASN A 220 10.74 -15.76 1.23
C ASN A 220 10.03 -17.11 1.01
N LEU A 221 9.26 -17.24 -0.07
CA LEU A 221 8.51 -18.46 -0.38
C LEU A 221 9.21 -19.28 -1.47
N GLU A 222 8.91 -20.58 -1.50
CA GLU A 222 9.14 -21.41 -2.67
C GLU A 222 8.21 -20.98 -3.81
N SER A 223 8.68 -21.09 -5.06
CA SER A 223 7.96 -20.55 -6.24
C SER A 223 6.52 -21.04 -6.35
N LYS A 224 6.26 -22.32 -6.02
CA LYS A 224 4.89 -22.85 -6.03
C LYS A 224 4.01 -22.17 -4.99
N ALA A 225 4.50 -22.02 -3.77
CA ALA A 225 3.75 -21.37 -2.69
C ALA A 225 3.49 -19.87 -2.99
N ALA A 226 4.45 -19.18 -3.61
CA ALA A 226 4.27 -17.80 -4.06
C ALA A 226 3.20 -17.70 -5.17
N CYS A 227 3.21 -18.64 -6.12
CA CYS A 227 2.18 -18.73 -7.16
C CYS A 227 0.79 -19.00 -6.55
N ASP A 228 0.68 -19.96 -5.64
CA ASP A 228 -0.59 -20.32 -4.99
C ASP A 228 -1.17 -19.11 -4.22
N GLU A 229 -0.36 -18.37 -3.45
CA GLU A 229 -0.76 -17.13 -2.75
C GLU A 229 -1.37 -16.06 -3.68
N VAL A 230 -0.80 -15.90 -4.86
CA VAL A 230 -1.28 -14.92 -5.85
C VAL A 230 -2.53 -15.44 -6.56
N ALA A 231 -2.51 -16.70 -7.03
CA ALA A 231 -3.59 -17.31 -7.79
C ALA A 231 -4.86 -17.45 -6.96
N ASP A 232 -4.75 -17.95 -5.71
CA ASP A 232 -5.89 -18.15 -4.83
C ASP A 232 -6.54 -16.81 -4.44
N SER A 233 -5.74 -15.76 -4.20
CA SER A 233 -6.25 -14.41 -3.95
C SER A 233 -7.03 -13.87 -5.16
N LYS A 234 -6.50 -14.07 -6.38
CA LYS A 234 -7.17 -13.67 -7.62
C LYS A 234 -8.48 -14.42 -7.79
N CYS A 235 -8.46 -15.74 -7.71
CA CYS A 235 -9.65 -16.59 -7.83
C CYS A 235 -10.73 -16.19 -6.82
N PHE A 236 -10.37 -16.00 -5.55
CA PHE A 236 -11.30 -15.58 -4.51
C PHE A 236 -12.02 -14.28 -4.87
N LEU A 237 -11.26 -13.25 -5.31
CA LEU A 237 -11.85 -11.95 -5.67
C LEU A 237 -12.69 -12.01 -6.95
N GLU A 238 -12.28 -12.80 -7.95
CA GLU A 238 -13.05 -13.03 -9.17
C GLU A 238 -14.38 -13.75 -8.87
N ASP A 239 -14.35 -14.74 -7.98
CA ASP A 239 -15.55 -15.42 -7.52
C ASP A 239 -16.45 -14.51 -6.69
N LEU A 240 -15.90 -13.68 -5.83
CA LEU A 240 -16.65 -12.75 -4.99
C LEU A 240 -17.34 -11.67 -5.82
N LEU A 241 -16.64 -11.08 -6.78
CA LEU A 241 -17.10 -9.91 -7.55
C LEU A 241 -17.75 -10.28 -8.89
N LYS A 242 -17.61 -11.55 -9.33
CA LYS A 242 -18.06 -12.05 -10.63
C LYS A 242 -17.50 -11.23 -11.82
N GLU A 243 -16.29 -10.77 -11.66
CA GLU A 243 -15.54 -10.03 -12.69
C GLU A 243 -14.05 -10.41 -12.66
N ARG A 244 -13.34 -10.15 -13.76
CA ARG A 244 -11.90 -10.39 -13.85
C ARG A 244 -11.11 -9.41 -12.98
N ILE A 245 -10.14 -9.92 -12.25
CA ILE A 245 -9.18 -9.14 -11.47
C ILE A 245 -7.87 -9.00 -12.26
N GLY A 246 -7.61 -7.80 -12.77
CA GLY A 246 -6.44 -7.50 -13.60
C GLY A 246 -5.32 -6.74 -12.90
N LEU A 247 -5.47 -6.36 -11.62
CA LEU A 247 -4.51 -5.54 -10.90
C LEU A 247 -3.96 -6.28 -9.67
N PHE A 248 -2.65 -6.14 -9.45
CA PHE A 248 -1.94 -6.74 -8.33
C PHE A 248 -1.06 -5.72 -7.59
N ALA A 249 -0.90 -5.87 -6.27
CA ALA A 249 0.14 -5.19 -5.50
C ALA A 249 1.04 -6.22 -4.83
N TYR A 250 2.36 -6.03 -4.93
CA TYR A 250 3.31 -6.89 -4.24
C TYR A 250 3.31 -6.60 -2.73
N PRO A 251 3.10 -7.59 -1.84
CA PRO A 251 3.25 -7.42 -0.41
C PRO A 251 4.62 -6.83 -0.05
N ASN A 252 4.65 -5.75 0.74
CA ASN A 252 5.82 -4.92 1.04
C ASN A 252 6.45 -4.25 -0.21
N GLY A 253 6.57 -4.93 -1.31
CA GLY A 253 6.76 -4.47 -2.68
C GLY A 253 8.08 -3.81 -3.05
N LYS A 254 9.19 -4.04 -2.31
CA LYS A 254 10.53 -3.58 -2.73
C LYS A 254 11.13 -4.56 -3.72
N PRO A 255 11.49 -4.12 -4.93
CA PRO A 255 12.16 -4.98 -5.91
C PRO A 255 13.42 -5.64 -5.32
N ASP A 256 13.67 -6.87 -5.71
CA ASP A 256 14.82 -7.71 -5.33
C ASP A 256 14.90 -8.07 -3.83
N LEU A 257 14.11 -7.43 -2.98
CA LEU A 257 14.04 -7.72 -1.54
C LEU A 257 12.78 -8.49 -1.17
N ASP A 258 11.61 -8.01 -1.60
CA ASP A 258 10.31 -8.55 -1.18
C ASP A 258 9.69 -9.45 -2.26
N TYR A 259 10.15 -9.34 -3.51
CA TYR A 259 9.78 -10.21 -4.63
C TYR A 259 10.95 -10.33 -5.62
N ARG A 260 10.96 -11.39 -6.42
CA ARG A 260 11.97 -11.71 -7.43
C ARG A 260 11.40 -11.52 -8.84
N MET A 261 12.26 -11.52 -9.86
CA MET A 261 11.82 -11.52 -11.26
C MET A 261 10.95 -12.74 -11.63
N SER A 262 11.20 -13.89 -11.01
CA SER A 262 10.32 -15.07 -11.16
C SER A 262 8.89 -14.81 -10.69
N ASP A 263 8.70 -14.01 -9.64
CA ASP A 263 7.37 -13.64 -9.16
C ASP A 263 6.69 -12.67 -10.14
N VAL A 264 7.47 -11.77 -10.77
CA VAL A 264 6.97 -10.87 -11.82
C VAL A 264 6.44 -11.67 -13.02
N GLU A 265 7.19 -12.70 -13.46
CA GLU A 265 6.75 -13.56 -14.55
C GLU A 265 5.50 -14.38 -14.15
N THR A 266 5.46 -14.92 -12.94
CA THR A 266 4.28 -15.63 -12.41
C THR A 266 3.02 -14.74 -12.45
N ILE A 267 3.13 -13.48 -12.04
CA ILE A 267 2.00 -12.54 -12.06
C ILE A 267 1.55 -12.26 -13.51
N ARG A 268 2.49 -12.14 -14.44
CA ARG A 268 2.19 -11.99 -15.86
C ARG A 268 1.49 -13.24 -16.43
N GLU A 269 1.97 -14.44 -16.11
CA GLU A 269 1.39 -15.72 -16.54
C GLU A 269 -0.01 -15.95 -15.95
N LEU A 270 -0.27 -15.50 -14.73
CA LEU A 270 -1.60 -15.52 -14.12
C LEU A 270 -2.57 -14.51 -14.74
N GLY A 271 -2.13 -13.75 -15.73
CA GLY A 271 -2.95 -12.88 -16.57
C GLY A 271 -3.36 -11.57 -15.87
N PHE A 272 -2.54 -11.01 -14.99
CA PHE A 272 -2.72 -9.64 -14.54
C PHE A 272 -2.31 -8.66 -15.64
N ASP A 273 -2.97 -7.51 -15.68
CA ASP A 273 -2.69 -6.42 -16.64
C ASP A 273 -1.59 -5.50 -16.12
N ALA A 274 -1.54 -5.30 -14.81
CA ALA A 274 -0.52 -4.49 -14.16
C ALA A 274 -0.31 -4.87 -12.69
N ALA A 275 0.91 -4.61 -12.20
CA ALA A 275 1.25 -4.74 -10.80
C ALA A 275 1.99 -3.52 -10.28
N VAL A 276 1.73 -3.15 -9.02
CA VAL A 276 2.31 -1.99 -8.36
C VAL A 276 3.29 -2.40 -7.27
N THR A 277 4.35 -1.60 -7.11
CA THR A 277 5.43 -1.82 -6.15
C THR A 277 5.49 -0.70 -5.11
N THR A 278 6.39 -0.78 -4.15
CA THR A 278 6.71 0.31 -3.23
C THR A 278 8.01 1.04 -3.62
N ALA A 279 8.55 0.77 -4.81
CA ALA A 279 9.65 1.55 -5.36
C ALA A 279 9.19 3.00 -5.58
N TRP A 280 10.02 3.94 -5.16
CA TRP A 280 9.71 5.36 -5.28
C TRP A 280 9.95 5.86 -6.71
N GLY A 281 8.92 6.45 -7.30
CA GLY A 281 9.05 7.01 -8.64
C GLY A 281 7.73 7.40 -9.28
N VAL A 282 7.82 7.78 -10.54
CA VAL A 282 6.69 7.96 -11.46
C VAL A 282 6.87 7.03 -12.64
N ALA A 283 5.79 6.42 -13.10
CA ALA A 283 5.82 5.58 -14.28
C ALA A 283 5.80 6.41 -15.58
N ASP A 284 6.45 5.90 -16.61
CA ASP A 284 6.41 6.42 -17.98
C ASP A 284 6.32 5.28 -19.00
N ASP A 285 6.41 5.58 -20.30
CA ASP A 285 6.27 4.62 -21.40
C ASP A 285 7.37 3.54 -21.48
N THR A 286 8.38 3.62 -20.60
CA THR A 286 9.45 2.60 -20.47
C THR A 286 9.27 1.72 -19.24
N THR A 287 8.31 2.05 -18.37
CA THR A 287 8.06 1.32 -17.13
C THR A 287 7.39 -0.02 -17.43
N ASP A 288 7.92 -1.11 -16.85
CA ASP A 288 7.25 -2.42 -16.92
C ASP A 288 5.88 -2.33 -16.23
N PRO A 289 4.77 -2.65 -16.91
CA PRO A 289 3.44 -2.66 -16.30
C PRO A 289 3.33 -3.55 -15.07
N MET A 290 4.17 -4.57 -14.94
CA MET A 290 4.21 -5.44 -13.77
C MET A 290 5.05 -4.88 -12.61
N GLN A 291 5.60 -3.67 -12.74
CA GLN A 291 6.45 -3.04 -11.70
C GLN A 291 6.22 -1.52 -11.63
N ILE A 292 4.97 -1.09 -11.56
CA ILE A 292 4.60 0.34 -11.49
C ILE A 292 5.06 0.93 -10.14
N PRO A 293 5.92 1.95 -10.13
CA PRO A 293 6.38 2.59 -8.90
C PRO A 293 5.27 3.41 -8.26
N ARG A 294 5.32 3.55 -6.93
CA ARG A 294 4.35 4.32 -6.16
C ARG A 294 5.02 5.33 -5.24
N PHE A 295 4.21 6.23 -4.73
CA PHE A 295 4.60 7.29 -3.82
C PHE A 295 3.66 7.35 -2.61
N THR A 296 4.23 7.29 -1.40
CA THR A 296 3.47 7.49 -0.15
C THR A 296 3.54 8.96 0.25
N PRO A 297 2.43 9.70 0.30
CA PRO A 297 2.41 11.11 0.67
C PRO A 297 2.40 11.28 2.19
N TRP A 298 3.56 11.54 2.79
CA TRP A 298 3.70 11.80 4.24
C TRP A 298 3.65 13.28 4.61
N ASP A 299 3.47 14.15 3.63
CA ASP A 299 3.58 15.58 3.84
C ASP A 299 2.32 16.14 4.49
N ARG A 300 2.51 16.82 5.62
CA ARG A 300 1.42 17.47 6.39
C ARG A 300 1.15 18.91 5.96
N THR A 301 1.83 19.40 4.93
CA THR A 301 1.59 20.73 4.38
C THR A 301 1.57 20.69 2.86
N ARG A 302 0.67 21.47 2.28
CA ARG A 302 0.48 21.59 0.83
C ARG A 302 1.76 21.97 0.08
N PHE A 303 2.60 22.81 0.71
CA PHE A 303 3.85 23.23 0.11
C PHE A 303 4.84 22.07 0.01
N ARG A 304 5.06 21.33 1.10
CA ARG A 304 5.96 20.17 1.12
C ARG A 304 5.48 19.07 0.18
N PHE A 305 4.18 18.79 0.16
CA PHE A 305 3.58 17.83 -0.77
C PHE A 305 3.90 18.19 -2.22
N GLY A 306 3.61 19.44 -2.64
CA GLY A 306 3.92 19.89 -4.00
C GLY A 306 5.41 19.87 -4.35
N ALA A 307 6.26 20.32 -3.42
CA ALA A 307 7.74 20.33 -3.62
C ALA A 307 8.30 18.91 -3.79
N ARG A 308 7.83 17.95 -2.98
CA ARG A 308 8.27 16.56 -3.06
C ARG A 308 7.84 15.90 -4.36
N LEU A 309 6.61 16.10 -4.77
CA LEU A 309 6.10 15.61 -6.05
C LEU A 309 6.90 16.19 -7.23
N PHE A 310 7.12 17.48 -7.22
CA PHE A 310 7.91 18.16 -8.25
C PHE A 310 9.34 17.59 -8.32
N GLN A 311 9.99 17.41 -7.17
CA GLN A 311 11.33 16.81 -7.09
C GLN A 311 11.35 15.36 -7.60
N MET A 312 10.33 14.56 -7.29
CA MET A 312 10.20 13.18 -7.75
C MET A 312 10.12 13.12 -9.28
N HIS A 313 9.32 13.98 -9.88
CA HIS A 313 9.20 14.06 -11.34
C HIS A 313 10.50 14.53 -12.02
N LEU A 314 11.30 15.40 -11.37
CA LEU A 314 12.61 15.82 -11.90
C LEU A 314 13.64 14.69 -11.84
N ARG A 315 13.69 13.92 -10.74
CA ARG A 315 14.65 12.80 -10.57
C ARG A 315 14.38 11.67 -11.57
N SER A 316 13.14 11.33 -11.81
CA SER A 316 12.77 10.37 -12.86
C SER A 316 13.30 10.78 -14.25
N LYS A 317 13.34 12.09 -14.56
CA LYS A 317 13.95 12.57 -15.81
C LYS A 317 15.47 12.33 -15.88
N ALA A 318 16.17 12.49 -14.77
CA ALA A 318 17.64 12.36 -14.73
C ALA A 318 18.10 10.91 -14.92
N HIS A 319 17.39 9.93 -14.41
CA HIS A 319 17.70 8.51 -14.62
C HIS A 319 17.60 8.08 -16.08
N HIS A 320 16.61 8.59 -16.82
CA HIS A 320 16.44 8.27 -18.25
C HIS A 320 17.44 8.98 -19.17
N SER A 321 17.92 10.17 -18.80
CA SER A 321 18.97 10.86 -19.56
C SER A 321 20.36 10.21 -19.41
N GLY A 322 20.65 9.63 -18.23
CA GLY A 322 21.90 8.91 -17.98
C GLY A 322 22.01 7.56 -18.73
N GLN A 323 20.92 6.83 -18.90
CA GLN A 323 20.90 5.58 -19.66
C GLN A 323 20.96 5.75 -21.18
N LYS A 324 20.52 6.89 -21.72
CA LYS A 324 20.65 7.21 -23.15
C LYS A 324 22.04 7.68 -23.56
N ALA A 325 22.87 8.12 -22.61
CA ALA A 325 24.25 8.58 -22.87
C ALA A 325 25.29 7.43 -22.81
N SER A 326 24.87 6.21 -22.44
CA SER A 326 25.74 5.03 -22.31
C SER A 326 25.41 3.91 -23.32
N ARG A 327 24.73 4.24 -24.42
CA ARG A 327 24.50 3.31 -25.56
C ARG A 327 25.13 3.86 -26.83
#